data_341beb1a8cb55cedba354eb472891899
#
_entry.id   341beb1a8cb55cedba354eb472891899
#
_cell.length_a   1.000
_cell.length_b   1.000
_cell.length_c   1.000
_cell.angle_alpha   90.00
_cell.angle_beta   90.00
_cell.angle_gamma   90.00
#
_symmetry.space_group_name_H-M   'P 1'
#
loop_
_entity.id
_entity.type
_entity.pdbx_description
1 polymer ?
#
loop_
_entity_poly.entity_id
_entity_poly.type
_entity_poly.pdbx_seq_one_letter_code
_entity_poly.pdbx_strand_id
1 'polypeptide(L)'
;LQLDAPLSMSLGQDDAECFVQRIAGNDWRLKNVGVENLTIDSEYDTTNPKDENHAWEGVYINKVKDGWVRMVNFRHLAGSAVVTQRDASRITVEDCISQAPVSEIGGYRRRTFLCMGEQCLFQRCYSEQGMHDFVAGLCAAGPNAFVQCDGYESLGYSGAVGPWCTGLLFDNVNIDGNDIKFCNLGLEGYGIGWNTANSLAYQCTAAGIFADSIPDGSNNHVFACWAQFNGSGDFQQCNNHAKPWSRFASLLEKRLGRDVSSQCRVLERERNNVSNNPTYDVAQKMVEEARKPRITMQMWIADSARFTASVSPG
;
A
#
# COMPACT_ATOMS: atom_id res chain seq x y z
N LEU A 1 -14.61 -26.98 -1.44
CA LEU A 1 -13.29 -26.41 -1.20
C LEU A 1 -13.44 -25.20 -0.27
N GLN A 2 -12.68 -25.14 0.80
CA GLN A 2 -12.65 -23.98 1.70
C GLN A 2 -11.37 -23.20 1.42
N LEU A 3 -11.50 -21.91 1.14
CA LEU A 3 -10.39 -21.01 0.88
C LEU A 3 -10.05 -20.21 2.16
N ASP A 4 -8.81 -19.84 2.34
CA ASP A 4 -8.34 -19.00 3.46
C ASP A 4 -8.58 -17.50 3.22
N ALA A 5 -8.86 -17.13 1.97
CA ALA A 5 -9.31 -15.80 1.58
C ALA A 5 -10.40 -15.89 0.50
N PRO A 6 -11.29 -14.89 0.39
CA PRO A 6 -12.24 -14.85 -0.70
C PRO A 6 -11.54 -14.69 -2.05
N LEU A 7 -12.12 -15.24 -3.10
CA LEU A 7 -11.69 -14.93 -4.46
C LEU A 7 -11.97 -13.46 -4.75
N SER A 8 -11.01 -12.79 -5.32
CA SER A 8 -11.11 -11.36 -5.66
C SER A 8 -11.74 -11.10 -7.03
N MET A 9 -12.16 -12.16 -7.72
CA MET A 9 -12.87 -12.06 -9.00
C MET A 9 -13.82 -13.26 -9.16
N SER A 10 -14.84 -13.09 -9.99
CA SER A 10 -15.72 -14.17 -10.40
C SER A 10 -14.99 -15.13 -11.33
N LEU A 11 -15.20 -16.42 -11.14
CA LEU A 11 -14.75 -17.45 -12.08
C LEU A 11 -15.96 -17.80 -12.96
N GLY A 12 -16.00 -17.23 -14.17
CA GLY A 12 -17.05 -17.48 -15.14
C GLY A 12 -16.95 -18.88 -15.75
N GLN A 13 -18.08 -19.49 -16.06
CA GLN A 13 -18.10 -20.78 -16.79
C GLN A 13 -17.91 -20.59 -18.30
N ASP A 14 -18.18 -19.39 -18.81
CA ASP A 14 -18.29 -19.17 -20.26
C ASP A 14 -17.01 -18.62 -20.90
N ASP A 15 -16.08 -18.05 -20.13
CA ASP A 15 -14.95 -17.29 -20.68
C ASP A 15 -13.57 -17.91 -20.44
N ALA A 16 -13.43 -18.85 -19.51
CA ALA A 16 -12.16 -19.53 -19.26
C ALA A 16 -12.37 -20.87 -18.52
N GLU A 17 -11.59 -21.85 -18.89
CA GLU A 17 -11.46 -23.07 -18.07
C GLU A 17 -10.78 -22.72 -16.75
N CYS A 18 -11.53 -22.84 -15.67
CA CYS A 18 -11.01 -22.65 -14.32
C CYS A 18 -10.65 -24.00 -13.71
N PHE A 19 -9.46 -24.11 -13.15
CA PHE A 19 -9.04 -25.32 -12.46
C PHE A 19 -8.37 -25.00 -11.13
N VAL A 20 -8.41 -25.96 -10.22
CA VAL A 20 -7.69 -25.90 -8.95
C VAL A 20 -6.52 -26.87 -9.04
N GLN A 21 -5.32 -26.34 -8.88
CA GLN A 21 -4.10 -27.13 -8.89
C GLN A 21 -3.52 -27.23 -7.49
N ARG A 22 -3.28 -28.46 -7.03
CA ARG A 22 -2.52 -28.69 -5.81
C ARG A 22 -1.03 -28.50 -6.09
N ILE A 23 -0.40 -27.58 -5.38
CA ILE A 23 1.05 -27.47 -5.40
C ILE A 23 1.62 -28.66 -4.62
N ALA A 24 2.42 -29.49 -5.29
CA ALA A 24 3.05 -30.64 -4.67
C ALA A 24 4.21 -30.20 -3.75
N GLY A 25 4.31 -30.83 -2.58
CA GLY A 25 5.38 -30.62 -1.63
C GLY A 25 4.98 -29.78 -0.41
N ASN A 26 5.91 -29.65 0.52
CA ASN A 26 5.77 -28.77 1.68
C ASN A 26 5.92 -27.31 1.23
N ASP A 27 5.25 -26.39 1.95
CA ASP A 27 5.41 -24.96 1.73
C ASP A 27 6.88 -24.57 1.99
N TRP A 28 7.61 -24.39 0.93
CA TRP A 28 9.06 -24.12 0.90
C TRP A 28 9.42 -22.66 1.19
N ARG A 29 8.40 -21.85 1.45
CA ARG A 29 8.60 -20.44 1.79
C ARG A 29 9.15 -20.30 3.19
N LEU A 30 10.07 -19.35 3.37
CA LEU A 30 10.53 -18.92 4.68
C LEU A 30 9.36 -18.29 5.45
N LYS A 31 9.24 -18.58 6.74
CA LYS A 31 8.10 -18.13 7.55
C LYS A 31 8.54 -17.39 8.80
N ASN A 32 7.68 -16.45 9.25
CA ASN A 32 7.86 -15.72 10.49
C ASN A 32 9.21 -15.00 10.56
N VAL A 33 9.54 -14.26 9.50
CA VAL A 33 10.76 -13.47 9.40
C VAL A 33 10.42 -12.03 9.09
N GLY A 34 11.26 -11.11 9.54
CA GLY A 34 11.06 -9.69 9.27
C GLY A 34 12.30 -8.85 9.40
N VAL A 35 12.15 -7.62 8.91
CA VAL A 35 13.15 -6.56 9.00
C VAL A 35 12.52 -5.41 9.77
N GLU A 36 13.17 -4.93 10.82
CA GLU A 36 12.58 -3.88 11.63
C GLU A 36 13.60 -2.96 12.30
N ASN A 37 13.15 -1.72 12.55
CA ASN A 37 13.81 -0.75 13.40
C ASN A 37 15.24 -0.39 12.94
N LEU A 38 15.39 -0.03 11.68
CA LEU A 38 16.67 0.39 11.11
C LEU A 38 16.49 1.47 10.03
N THR A 39 17.58 2.05 9.62
CA THR A 39 17.65 2.94 8.45
C THR A 39 18.49 2.28 7.37
N ILE A 40 17.96 2.26 6.15
CA ILE A 40 18.67 1.89 4.94
C ILE A 40 18.92 3.17 4.16
N ASP A 41 20.15 3.60 4.11
CA ASP A 41 20.58 4.82 3.41
C ASP A 41 21.57 4.44 2.30
N SER A 42 21.22 4.74 1.06
CA SER A 42 22.04 4.39 -0.09
C SER A 42 23.03 5.51 -0.40
N GLU A 43 24.31 5.18 -0.42
CA GLU A 43 25.33 6.09 -0.96
C GLU A 43 25.16 6.21 -2.47
N TYR A 44 25.29 7.43 -2.99
CA TYR A 44 25.18 7.75 -4.42
C TYR A 44 26.12 8.89 -4.79
N ASP A 45 26.35 9.10 -6.08
CA ASP A 45 27.11 10.24 -6.58
C ASP A 45 26.31 11.54 -6.45
N THR A 46 26.62 12.32 -5.42
CA THR A 46 25.95 13.61 -5.12
C THR A 46 26.13 14.67 -6.20
N THR A 47 27.06 14.49 -7.12
CA THR A 47 27.24 15.39 -8.28
C THR A 47 26.28 15.06 -9.43
N ASN A 48 25.68 13.86 -9.41
CA ASN A 48 24.70 13.41 -10.37
C ASN A 48 23.32 13.20 -9.70
N PRO A 49 22.38 14.15 -9.84
CA PRO A 49 21.04 14.03 -9.22
C PRO A 49 20.20 12.88 -9.79
N LYS A 50 20.65 12.23 -10.86
CA LYS A 50 20.02 11.11 -11.53
C LYS A 50 20.91 9.86 -11.48
N ASP A 51 21.78 9.75 -10.50
CA ASP A 51 22.60 8.57 -10.33
C ASP A 51 21.73 7.32 -10.15
N GLU A 52 22.12 6.24 -10.78
CA GLU A 52 21.48 4.93 -10.69
C GLU A 52 22.49 3.80 -10.39
N ASN A 53 23.76 4.14 -10.14
CA ASN A 53 24.82 3.19 -9.78
C ASN A 53 24.88 2.95 -8.28
N HIS A 54 23.71 2.84 -7.65
CA HIS A 54 23.56 2.62 -6.21
C HIS A 54 22.38 1.68 -5.93
N ALA A 55 21.97 1.55 -4.67
CA ALA A 55 20.91 0.61 -4.30
C ALA A 55 19.56 0.95 -4.94
N TRP A 56 18.97 -0.02 -5.62
CA TRP A 56 17.66 0.09 -6.26
C TRP A 56 16.53 -0.25 -5.30
N GLU A 57 16.64 -1.36 -4.59
CA GLU A 57 15.63 -1.81 -3.64
C GLU A 57 16.18 -1.84 -2.22
N GLY A 58 15.36 -1.38 -1.27
CA GLY A 58 15.69 -1.44 0.14
C GLY A 58 15.47 -2.84 0.72
N VAL A 59 14.24 -3.33 0.64
CA VAL A 59 13.87 -4.68 1.09
C VAL A 59 13.11 -5.40 -0.02
N TYR A 60 13.66 -6.51 -0.47
CA TYR A 60 13.09 -7.35 -1.51
C TYR A 60 12.63 -8.68 -0.92
N ILE A 61 11.31 -8.93 -0.91
CA ILE A 61 10.70 -10.08 -0.27
C ILE A 61 10.22 -11.05 -1.35
N ASN A 62 10.85 -12.20 -1.40
CA ASN A 62 10.46 -13.29 -2.29
C ASN A 62 10.47 -14.61 -1.52
N LYS A 63 9.49 -15.47 -1.78
CA LYS A 63 9.40 -16.79 -1.14
C LYS A 63 9.31 -16.72 0.40
N VAL A 64 8.56 -15.74 0.89
CA VAL A 64 8.31 -15.54 2.32
C VAL A 64 6.81 -15.59 2.57
N LYS A 65 6.42 -16.19 3.69
CA LYS A 65 5.06 -16.21 4.20
C LYS A 65 5.04 -15.80 5.67
N ASP A 66 4.04 -15.01 6.06
CA ASP A 66 3.93 -14.51 7.43
C ASP A 66 5.17 -13.67 7.83
N GLY A 67 5.55 -12.72 6.97
CA GLY A 67 6.70 -11.85 7.18
C GLY A 67 6.32 -10.40 7.45
N TRP A 68 7.30 -9.59 7.85
CA TRP A 68 7.06 -8.16 8.10
C TRP A 68 8.26 -7.27 7.79
N VAL A 69 7.95 -6.00 7.47
CA VAL A 69 8.89 -4.88 7.44
C VAL A 69 8.27 -3.77 8.25
N ARG A 70 8.90 -3.32 9.31
CA ARG A 70 8.33 -2.27 10.16
C ARG A 70 9.36 -1.31 10.74
N MET A 71 8.95 -0.04 10.88
CA MET A 71 9.81 1.01 11.44
C MET A 71 11.15 1.10 10.72
N VAL A 72 11.13 1.04 9.39
CA VAL A 72 12.31 1.17 8.55
C VAL A 72 12.27 2.49 7.80
N ASN A 73 13.36 3.25 7.87
CA ASN A 73 13.55 4.46 7.08
C ASN A 73 14.43 4.13 5.88
N PHE A 74 13.92 4.42 4.69
CA PHE A 74 14.63 4.26 3.42
C PHE A 74 15.02 5.62 2.88
N ARG A 75 16.27 5.77 2.43
CA ARG A 75 16.75 7.02 1.87
C ARG A 75 17.57 6.77 0.62
N HIS A 76 17.44 7.68 -0.34
CA HIS A 76 18.23 7.75 -1.55
C HIS A 76 18.21 6.47 -2.40
N LEU A 77 17.11 5.73 -2.42
CA LEU A 77 16.96 4.55 -3.29
C LEU A 77 16.59 4.96 -4.72
N ALA A 78 17.08 4.22 -5.71
CA ALA A 78 16.74 4.49 -7.10
C ALA A 78 15.36 3.93 -7.49
N GLY A 79 14.96 2.81 -6.93
CA GLY A 79 13.76 2.07 -7.29
C GLY A 79 12.70 2.02 -6.20
N SER A 80 12.73 1.01 -5.36
CA SER A 80 11.67 0.72 -4.41
C SER A 80 12.18 0.60 -2.98
N ALA A 81 11.42 1.11 -2.03
CA ALA A 81 11.69 0.90 -0.61
C ALA A 81 11.40 -0.54 -0.19
N VAL A 82 10.21 -1.04 -0.55
CA VAL A 82 9.81 -2.42 -0.28
C VAL A 82 9.15 -3.04 -1.51
N VAL A 83 9.61 -4.21 -1.89
CA VAL A 83 9.00 -5.03 -2.94
C VAL A 83 8.56 -6.37 -2.37
N THR A 84 7.28 -6.70 -2.47
CA THR A 84 6.79 -8.05 -2.20
C THR A 84 6.53 -8.76 -3.53
N GLN A 85 7.28 -9.83 -3.80
CA GLN A 85 7.18 -10.60 -5.04
C GLN A 85 5.99 -11.58 -5.02
N ARG A 86 5.68 -12.17 -6.18
CA ARG A 86 4.52 -13.07 -6.40
C ARG A 86 4.47 -14.25 -5.44
N ASP A 87 5.63 -14.76 -5.02
CA ASP A 87 5.70 -15.88 -4.07
C ASP A 87 5.68 -15.41 -2.60
N ALA A 88 5.52 -14.12 -2.36
CA ALA A 88 5.33 -13.59 -1.02
C ALA A 88 3.83 -13.61 -0.64
N SER A 89 3.52 -14.02 0.56
CA SER A 89 2.15 -14.12 1.07
C SER A 89 2.06 -13.68 2.52
N ARG A 90 1.01 -12.93 2.87
CA ARG A 90 0.75 -12.42 4.21
C ARG A 90 1.95 -11.64 4.77
N ILE A 91 2.37 -10.63 4.01
CA ILE A 91 3.42 -9.72 4.41
C ILE A 91 2.78 -8.45 4.96
N THR A 92 3.25 -8.01 6.13
CA THR A 92 2.87 -6.72 6.71
C THR A 92 4.03 -5.74 6.60
N VAL A 93 3.80 -4.62 5.92
CA VAL A 93 4.73 -3.49 5.84
C VAL A 93 4.09 -2.34 6.60
N GLU A 94 4.70 -1.91 7.69
CA GLU A 94 4.09 -0.91 8.55
C GLU A 94 5.07 0.11 9.12
N ASP A 95 4.58 1.34 9.29
CA ASP A 95 5.35 2.43 9.89
C ASP A 95 6.70 2.66 9.18
N CYS A 96 6.72 2.52 7.85
CA CYS A 96 7.91 2.69 7.02
C CYS A 96 7.89 4.05 6.31
N ILE A 97 9.07 4.64 6.13
CA ILE A 97 9.25 5.95 5.50
C ILE A 97 10.24 5.80 4.35
N SER A 98 9.93 6.34 3.18
CA SER A 98 10.85 6.46 2.06
C SER A 98 11.01 7.91 1.65
N GLN A 99 12.25 8.40 1.64
CA GLN A 99 12.56 9.81 1.42
C GLN A 99 13.69 10.01 0.42
N ALA A 100 13.64 11.15 -0.26
CA ALA A 100 14.69 11.65 -1.13
C ALA A 100 15.23 10.59 -2.12
N PRO A 101 14.37 9.96 -2.94
CA PRO A 101 14.82 8.97 -3.91
C PRO A 101 15.72 9.62 -4.96
N VAL A 102 16.75 8.91 -5.42
CA VAL A 102 17.72 9.39 -6.40
C VAL A 102 17.72 8.48 -7.61
N SER A 103 17.22 8.98 -8.74
CA SER A 103 17.21 8.29 -10.03
C SER A 103 16.66 9.21 -11.12
N GLU A 104 16.67 8.76 -12.36
CA GLU A 104 15.84 9.34 -13.41
C GLU A 104 14.35 9.20 -13.04
N ILE A 105 13.51 10.13 -13.51
CA ILE A 105 12.06 10.10 -13.28
C ILE A 105 11.41 9.39 -14.48
N GLY A 106 10.88 8.21 -14.26
CA GLY A 106 10.16 7.48 -15.29
C GLY A 106 10.44 5.97 -15.33
N GLY A 107 9.75 5.30 -16.20
CA GLY A 107 9.85 3.85 -16.38
C GLY A 107 9.39 3.07 -15.15
N TYR A 108 10.24 2.14 -14.70
CA TYR A 108 9.98 1.31 -13.52
C TYR A 108 10.66 1.81 -12.25
N ARG A 109 11.23 3.00 -12.29
CA ARG A 109 11.88 3.64 -11.14
C ARG A 109 10.85 4.18 -10.17
N ARG A 110 11.26 4.33 -8.92
CA ARG A 110 10.47 4.97 -7.85
C ARG A 110 9.05 4.40 -7.72
N ARG A 111 8.92 3.06 -7.82
CA ARG A 111 7.73 2.33 -7.37
C ARG A 111 7.91 2.03 -5.89
N THR A 112 7.67 3.03 -5.05
CA THR A 112 8.18 3.06 -3.67
C THR A 112 7.77 1.86 -2.85
N PHE A 113 6.47 1.59 -2.74
CA PHE A 113 5.94 0.41 -2.05
C PHE A 113 5.21 -0.46 -3.07
N LEU A 114 5.92 -1.47 -3.59
CA LEU A 114 5.41 -2.32 -4.67
C LEU A 114 4.95 -3.68 -4.14
N CYS A 115 3.66 -3.96 -4.31
CA CYS A 115 3.02 -5.22 -3.98
C CYS A 115 2.76 -6.06 -5.22
N MET A 116 3.43 -7.19 -5.35
CA MET A 116 3.13 -8.23 -6.35
C MET A 116 2.72 -9.55 -5.67
N GLY A 117 2.74 -9.59 -4.35
CA GLY A 117 2.34 -10.74 -3.54
C GLY A 117 0.83 -10.84 -3.33
N GLU A 118 0.44 -11.74 -2.44
CA GLU A 118 -0.94 -11.98 -2.06
C GLU A 118 -1.18 -11.78 -0.56
N GLN A 119 -2.38 -11.33 -0.18
CA GLN A 119 -2.76 -11.11 1.22
C GLN A 119 -1.79 -10.18 1.98
N CYS A 120 -1.21 -9.20 1.28
CA CYS A 120 -0.25 -8.26 1.84
C CYS A 120 -0.95 -7.01 2.36
N LEU A 121 -0.42 -6.47 3.45
CA LEU A 121 -0.87 -5.23 4.08
C LEU A 121 0.27 -4.23 4.15
N PHE A 122 0.05 -3.05 3.59
CA PHE A 122 0.91 -1.88 3.77
C PHE A 122 0.13 -0.85 4.58
N GLN A 123 0.62 -0.50 5.77
CA GLN A 123 -0.12 0.43 6.61
C GLN A 123 0.78 1.49 7.24
N ARG A 124 0.25 2.71 7.32
CA ARG A 124 0.96 3.86 7.89
C ARG A 124 2.36 4.05 7.30
N CYS A 125 2.44 3.88 5.98
CA CYS A 125 3.67 4.13 5.23
C CYS A 125 3.66 5.55 4.65
N TYR A 126 4.84 6.14 4.52
CA TYR A 126 5.06 7.45 3.93
C TYR A 126 6.07 7.36 2.79
N SER A 127 5.77 8.04 1.69
CA SER A 127 6.61 8.09 0.48
C SER A 127 6.76 9.51 0.00
N GLU A 128 7.96 9.91 -0.41
CA GLU A 128 8.23 11.17 -1.10
C GLU A 128 8.63 10.91 -2.55
N GLN A 129 8.09 11.72 -3.47
CA GLN A 129 8.50 11.82 -4.86
C GLN A 129 8.53 10.47 -5.62
N GLY A 130 7.60 9.59 -5.29
CA GLY A 130 7.42 8.35 -6.03
C GLY A 130 6.79 8.59 -7.41
N MET A 131 7.21 7.83 -8.42
CA MET A 131 6.44 7.72 -9.67
C MET A 131 5.17 6.91 -9.43
N HIS A 132 5.23 5.99 -8.48
CA HIS A 132 4.10 5.23 -7.97
C HIS A 132 4.37 4.96 -6.49
N ASP A 133 3.85 5.80 -5.60
CA ASP A 133 4.15 5.71 -4.17
C ASP A 133 3.65 4.41 -3.56
N PHE A 134 2.38 4.10 -3.80
CA PHE A 134 1.72 2.90 -3.30
C PHE A 134 1.10 2.15 -4.47
N VAL A 135 1.60 0.97 -4.77
CA VAL A 135 1.21 0.30 -5.99
C VAL A 135 1.17 -1.21 -5.85
N ALA A 136 0.09 -1.82 -6.32
CA ALA A 136 0.04 -3.24 -6.63
C ALA A 136 0.30 -3.44 -8.12
N GLY A 137 0.86 -4.58 -8.52
CA GLY A 137 1.21 -4.71 -9.92
C GLY A 137 1.42 -6.11 -10.44
N LEU A 138 1.48 -6.18 -11.78
CA LEU A 138 1.98 -7.33 -12.51
C LEU A 138 1.26 -8.64 -12.14
N CYS A 139 -0.07 -8.61 -12.21
CA CYS A 139 -0.96 -9.71 -11.87
C CYS A 139 -0.95 -10.10 -10.38
N ALA A 140 -0.77 -9.13 -9.47
CA ALA A 140 -0.89 -9.39 -8.05
C ALA A 140 -2.28 -9.96 -7.73
N ALA A 141 -2.30 -11.13 -7.12
CA ALA A 141 -3.52 -11.75 -6.67
C ALA A 141 -4.00 -11.10 -5.36
N GLY A 142 -5.23 -10.62 -5.32
CA GLY A 142 -5.81 -10.10 -4.08
C GLY A 142 -6.15 -11.20 -3.07
N PRO A 143 -6.58 -10.79 -1.89
CA PRO A 143 -6.74 -9.39 -1.45
C PRO A 143 -5.43 -8.77 -0.99
N ASN A 144 -5.17 -7.52 -1.38
CA ASN A 144 -4.05 -6.71 -0.87
C ASN A 144 -4.58 -5.36 -0.39
N ALA A 145 -3.93 -4.73 0.59
CA ALA A 145 -4.39 -3.47 1.14
C ALA A 145 -3.27 -2.47 1.41
N PHE A 146 -3.55 -1.21 1.08
CA PHE A 146 -2.80 -0.04 1.53
C PHE A 146 -3.71 0.76 2.47
N VAL A 147 -3.27 0.97 3.70
CA VAL A 147 -4.11 1.53 4.77
C VAL A 147 -3.39 2.69 5.46
N GLN A 148 -4.02 3.87 5.48
CA GLN A 148 -3.45 5.06 6.13
C GLN A 148 -2.05 5.41 5.61
N CYS A 149 -1.86 5.38 4.31
CA CYS A 149 -0.59 5.69 3.66
C CYS A 149 -0.62 7.10 3.06
N ASP A 150 0.55 7.77 3.06
CA ASP A 150 0.69 9.14 2.58
C ASP A 150 1.82 9.25 1.55
N GLY A 151 1.47 9.63 0.32
CA GLY A 151 2.41 10.04 -0.74
C GLY A 151 2.53 11.56 -0.78
N TYR A 152 3.74 12.07 -0.80
CA TYR A 152 4.05 13.49 -0.83
C TYR A 152 4.85 13.86 -2.07
N GLU A 153 4.46 14.96 -2.73
CA GLU A 153 5.06 15.38 -4.01
C GLU A 153 5.10 14.26 -5.05
N SER A 154 4.02 13.48 -5.15
CA SER A 154 3.94 12.32 -6.04
C SER A 154 4.15 12.72 -7.49
N LEU A 155 5.02 12.03 -8.21
CA LEU A 155 5.39 12.33 -9.59
C LEU A 155 4.54 11.57 -10.62
N GLY A 156 3.77 10.59 -10.16
CA GLY A 156 2.83 9.82 -10.97
C GLY A 156 1.75 9.18 -10.09
N TYR A 157 0.87 8.42 -10.69
CA TYR A 157 -0.30 7.87 -10.01
C TYR A 157 0.05 6.71 -9.07
N SER A 158 -0.75 6.56 -8.02
CA SER A 158 -0.80 5.36 -7.17
C SER A 158 -1.99 4.48 -7.54
N GLY A 159 -1.99 3.19 -7.12
CA GLY A 159 -3.07 2.26 -7.44
C GLY A 159 -2.56 0.94 -7.98
N ALA A 160 -2.73 0.67 -9.27
CA ALA A 160 -2.24 -0.56 -9.89
C ALA A 160 -1.39 -0.27 -11.13
N VAL A 161 -0.25 -0.95 -11.26
CA VAL A 161 0.62 -0.87 -12.43
C VAL A 161 0.72 -2.22 -13.13
N GLY A 162 0.86 -2.17 -14.45
CA GLY A 162 0.87 -3.39 -15.26
C GLY A 162 -0.52 -4.07 -15.28
N PRO A 163 -0.63 -5.20 -15.98
CA PRO A 163 -1.91 -5.85 -16.10
C PRO A 163 -2.31 -6.55 -14.81
N TRP A 164 -3.51 -6.39 -14.53
CA TRP A 164 -4.57 -7.13 -13.91
C TRP A 164 -4.31 -7.51 -12.46
N CYS A 165 -4.25 -6.53 -11.58
CA CYS A 165 -4.43 -6.81 -10.16
C CYS A 165 -5.91 -7.08 -9.85
N THR A 166 -6.17 -7.75 -8.74
CA THR A 166 -7.54 -7.98 -8.28
C THR A 166 -7.66 -7.78 -6.78
N GLY A 167 -8.81 -7.28 -6.33
CA GLY A 167 -9.13 -7.17 -4.92
C GLY A 167 -8.16 -6.27 -4.14
N LEU A 168 -7.84 -5.09 -4.69
CA LEU A 168 -6.99 -4.10 -4.06
C LEU A 168 -7.84 -3.14 -3.22
N LEU A 169 -7.45 -2.94 -1.98
CA LEU A 169 -8.05 -1.95 -1.09
C LEU A 169 -7.07 -0.80 -0.83
N PHE A 170 -7.51 0.41 -1.16
CA PHE A 170 -6.92 1.66 -0.66
C PHE A 170 -7.86 2.21 0.41
N ASP A 171 -7.39 2.31 1.64
CA ASP A 171 -8.18 2.74 2.79
C ASP A 171 -7.49 3.92 3.50
N ASN A 172 -8.03 5.12 3.36
CA ASN A 172 -7.41 6.34 3.87
C ASN A 172 -6.01 6.61 3.29
N VAL A 173 -5.83 6.39 1.99
CA VAL A 173 -4.59 6.73 1.29
C VAL A 173 -4.68 8.16 0.76
N ASN A 174 -3.66 8.95 1.02
CA ASN A 174 -3.55 10.31 0.48
C ASN A 174 -2.41 10.36 -0.53
N ILE A 175 -2.68 10.93 -1.69
CA ILE A 175 -1.70 11.14 -2.75
C ILE A 175 -1.66 12.64 -3.06
N ASP A 176 -0.60 13.30 -2.64
CA ASP A 176 -0.38 14.71 -2.92
C ASP A 176 0.19 14.90 -4.32
N GLY A 177 -0.46 15.75 -5.09
CA GLY A 177 0.00 16.18 -6.41
C GLY A 177 -0.34 15.22 -7.57
N ASN A 178 -0.92 14.04 -7.33
CA ASN A 178 -1.22 13.08 -8.39
C ASN A 178 -2.47 12.23 -8.13
N ASP A 179 -2.69 11.20 -8.94
CA ASP A 179 -3.94 10.44 -9.06
C ASP A 179 -3.89 9.08 -8.35
N ILE A 180 -5.08 8.52 -8.11
CA ILE A 180 -5.30 7.10 -7.85
C ILE A 180 -6.00 6.51 -9.07
N LYS A 181 -5.46 5.40 -9.65
CA LYS A 181 -6.02 4.78 -10.85
C LYS A 181 -6.38 3.31 -10.66
N PHE A 182 -7.69 3.02 -10.81
CA PHE A 182 -8.30 1.68 -10.86
C PHE A 182 -9.14 1.56 -12.13
N CYS A 183 -8.49 1.53 -13.29
CA CYS A 183 -9.15 1.79 -14.55
C CYS A 183 -8.53 1.04 -15.74
N ASN A 184 -9.14 1.24 -16.89
CA ASN A 184 -8.56 0.85 -18.17
C ASN A 184 -7.54 1.92 -18.60
N LEU A 185 -6.27 1.60 -18.58
CA LEU A 185 -5.18 2.47 -19.02
C LEU A 185 -5.02 2.49 -20.55
N GLY A 186 -5.78 1.67 -21.28
CA GLY A 186 -5.73 1.62 -22.74
C GLY A 186 -4.34 1.31 -23.25
N LEU A 187 -3.76 2.25 -24.00
CA LEU A 187 -2.41 2.11 -24.56
C LEU A 187 -1.30 2.60 -23.63
N GLU A 188 -1.62 3.21 -22.49
CA GLU A 188 -0.63 3.58 -21.49
C GLU A 188 0.16 2.35 -21.01
N GLY A 189 1.41 2.53 -20.65
CA GLY A 189 2.26 1.45 -20.15
C GLY A 189 2.44 0.28 -21.14
N TYR A 190 2.50 0.56 -22.42
CA TYR A 190 2.66 -0.42 -23.51
C TYR A 190 1.41 -1.27 -23.80
N GLY A 191 0.24 -0.69 -23.67
CA GLY A 191 -1.01 -1.36 -24.00
C GLY A 191 -1.48 -2.34 -22.92
N ILE A 192 -1.31 -1.95 -21.66
CA ILE A 192 -1.71 -2.76 -20.51
C ILE A 192 -3.21 -3.05 -20.51
N GLY A 193 -4.04 -2.13 -20.99
CA GLY A 193 -5.47 -2.20 -20.85
C GLY A 193 -5.90 -2.02 -19.39
N TRP A 194 -6.64 -2.95 -18.86
CA TRP A 194 -7.11 -2.94 -17.47
C TRP A 194 -5.99 -3.17 -16.46
N ASN A 195 -5.81 -2.25 -15.51
CA ASN A 195 -4.81 -2.38 -14.47
C ASN A 195 -5.31 -3.15 -13.24
N THR A 196 -6.61 -3.05 -12.90
CA THR A 196 -7.18 -3.77 -11.75
C THR A 196 -8.68 -4.01 -11.90
N ALA A 197 -9.18 -4.98 -11.14
CA ALA A 197 -10.59 -5.34 -11.03
C ALA A 197 -11.00 -5.60 -9.58
N ASN A 198 -12.28 -5.37 -9.27
CA ASN A 198 -12.88 -5.59 -7.94
C ASN A 198 -12.07 -4.90 -6.81
N SER A 199 -11.67 -3.67 -7.06
CA SER A 199 -10.85 -2.89 -6.15
C SER A 199 -11.64 -1.72 -5.57
N LEU A 200 -11.23 -1.25 -4.39
CA LEU A 200 -11.93 -0.22 -3.64
C LEU A 200 -10.97 0.86 -3.16
N ALA A 201 -11.28 2.12 -3.51
CA ALA A 201 -10.74 3.29 -2.82
C ALA A 201 -11.77 3.76 -1.77
N TYR A 202 -11.39 3.78 -0.51
CA TYR A 202 -12.23 4.14 0.62
C TYR A 202 -11.62 5.31 1.40
N GLN A 203 -12.34 6.43 1.46
CA GLN A 203 -11.90 7.66 2.15
C GLN A 203 -10.49 8.14 1.75
N CYS A 204 -10.12 7.94 0.50
CA CYS A 204 -8.86 8.40 -0.05
C CYS A 204 -8.93 9.86 -0.48
N THR A 205 -7.77 10.52 -0.56
CA THR A 205 -7.62 11.87 -1.10
C THR A 205 -6.55 11.87 -2.17
N ALA A 206 -6.84 12.45 -3.33
CA ALA A 206 -5.91 12.58 -4.45
C ALA A 206 -6.30 13.76 -5.33
N ALA A 207 -5.45 14.16 -6.27
CA ALA A 207 -5.83 15.15 -7.28
C ALA A 207 -6.98 14.60 -8.15
N GLY A 208 -6.83 13.38 -8.67
CA GLY A 208 -7.87 12.66 -9.36
C GLY A 208 -8.02 11.22 -8.87
N ILE A 209 -9.23 10.66 -9.00
CA ILE A 209 -9.48 9.24 -8.81
C ILE A 209 -10.18 8.71 -10.04
N PHE A 210 -9.54 7.78 -10.72
CA PHE A 210 -10.03 7.12 -11.92
C PHE A 210 -10.46 5.71 -11.57
N ALA A 211 -11.71 5.38 -11.84
CA ALA A 211 -12.23 4.03 -11.65
C ALA A 211 -13.13 3.64 -12.80
N ASP A 212 -12.91 2.46 -13.37
CA ASP A 212 -13.75 1.93 -14.43
C ASP A 212 -14.43 0.63 -14.01
N SER A 213 -15.63 0.41 -14.56
CA SER A 213 -16.36 -0.86 -14.48
C SER A 213 -16.02 -1.73 -15.67
N ILE A 214 -15.71 -2.99 -15.39
CA ILE A 214 -15.52 -4.01 -16.40
C ILE A 214 -16.90 -4.58 -16.77
N PRO A 215 -17.19 -4.81 -18.07
CA PRO A 215 -18.53 -5.20 -18.53
C PRO A 215 -19.13 -6.42 -17.79
N ASP A 216 -18.32 -7.36 -17.35
CA ASP A 216 -18.79 -8.63 -16.76
C ASP A 216 -18.86 -8.64 -15.22
N GLY A 217 -19.09 -7.48 -14.60
CA GLY A 217 -19.33 -7.39 -13.16
C GLY A 217 -18.07 -7.33 -12.28
N SER A 218 -16.91 -7.17 -12.87
CA SER A 218 -15.65 -6.92 -12.15
C SER A 218 -15.45 -5.43 -11.93
N ASN A 219 -16.23 -4.83 -11.04
CA ASN A 219 -16.30 -3.40 -10.87
C ASN A 219 -15.25 -2.85 -9.90
N ASN A 220 -14.73 -1.65 -10.20
CA ASN A 220 -13.95 -0.89 -9.25
C ASN A 220 -14.85 0.14 -8.56
N HIS A 221 -14.64 0.32 -7.25
CA HIS A 221 -15.47 1.13 -6.39
C HIS A 221 -14.69 2.28 -5.78
N VAL A 222 -15.36 3.42 -5.62
CA VAL A 222 -14.84 4.63 -4.95
C VAL A 222 -15.87 5.07 -3.93
N PHE A 223 -15.51 5.08 -2.66
CA PHE A 223 -16.43 5.42 -1.59
C PHE A 223 -15.87 6.47 -0.64
N ALA A 224 -16.63 7.56 -0.44
CA ALA A 224 -16.30 8.64 0.48
C ALA A 224 -14.91 9.28 0.25
N CYS A 225 -14.44 9.29 -0.98
CA CYS A 225 -13.16 9.88 -1.37
C CYS A 225 -13.29 11.36 -1.73
N TRP A 226 -12.15 12.06 -1.73
CA TRP A 226 -12.04 13.47 -2.07
C TRP A 226 -11.06 13.66 -3.22
N ALA A 227 -11.56 14.00 -4.39
CA ALA A 227 -10.78 14.13 -5.61
C ALA A 227 -11.62 14.75 -6.74
N GLN A 228 -11.02 14.89 -7.91
CA GLN A 228 -11.74 14.92 -9.18
C GLN A 228 -11.99 13.47 -9.62
N PHE A 229 -13.23 13.13 -9.96
CA PHE A 229 -13.61 11.77 -10.29
C PHE A 229 -13.78 11.57 -11.78
N ASN A 230 -13.27 10.45 -12.31
CA ASN A 230 -13.36 10.11 -13.71
C ASN A 230 -13.50 8.60 -13.92
N GLY A 231 -14.22 8.19 -14.95
CA GLY A 231 -14.42 6.80 -15.33
C GLY A 231 -15.84 6.30 -15.15
N SER A 232 -16.06 5.03 -15.45
CA SER A 232 -17.34 4.33 -15.42
C SER A 232 -17.57 3.49 -14.17
N GLY A 233 -16.68 3.59 -13.18
CA GLY A 233 -16.74 2.84 -11.93
C GLY A 233 -17.92 3.21 -11.04
N ASP A 234 -18.05 2.53 -9.90
CA ASP A 234 -19.08 2.83 -8.92
C ASP A 234 -18.56 3.88 -7.91
N PHE A 235 -19.10 5.10 -8.03
CA PHE A 235 -18.74 6.24 -7.21
C PHE A 235 -19.85 6.56 -6.21
N GLN A 236 -19.55 6.40 -4.91
CA GLN A 236 -20.53 6.62 -3.83
C GLN A 236 -19.99 7.57 -2.76
N GLN A 237 -20.88 8.44 -2.23
CA GLN A 237 -20.58 9.41 -1.18
C GLN A 237 -19.32 10.26 -1.43
N CYS A 238 -18.99 10.52 -2.67
CA CYS A 238 -17.84 11.32 -3.06
C CYS A 238 -17.91 12.73 -2.47
N ASN A 239 -16.74 13.25 -2.07
CA ASN A 239 -16.59 14.54 -1.38
C ASN A 239 -17.39 14.63 -0.08
N ASN A 240 -17.56 13.51 0.59
CA ASN A 240 -18.25 13.43 1.89
C ASN A 240 -17.48 12.48 2.82
N HIS A 241 -17.70 12.60 4.12
CA HIS A 241 -17.12 11.69 5.09
C HIS A 241 -18.05 10.52 5.37
N ALA A 242 -17.49 9.36 5.62
CA ALA A 242 -18.24 8.19 6.01
C ALA A 242 -17.65 7.54 7.26
N LYS A 243 -18.49 6.78 7.94
CA LYS A 243 -18.06 5.86 9.00
C LYS A 243 -18.30 4.42 8.54
N PRO A 244 -17.45 3.48 8.96
CA PRO A 244 -16.30 3.63 9.87
C PRO A 244 -15.13 4.39 9.27
N TRP A 245 -14.21 4.92 10.08
CA TRP A 245 -13.03 5.66 9.62
C TRP A 245 -12.07 4.82 8.80
N SER A 246 -11.99 3.52 9.06
CA SER A 246 -11.24 2.56 8.25
C SER A 246 -12.12 1.36 7.94
N ARG A 247 -12.22 1.06 6.65
CA ARG A 247 -12.93 -0.13 6.17
C ARG A 247 -12.20 -1.41 6.55
N PHE A 248 -10.87 -1.37 6.44
CA PHE A 248 -10.00 -2.49 6.81
C PHE A 248 -10.16 -2.86 8.28
N ALA A 249 -10.03 -1.89 9.18
CA ALA A 249 -10.15 -2.13 10.61
C ALA A 249 -11.54 -2.66 10.98
N SER A 250 -12.59 -2.04 10.46
CA SER A 250 -13.96 -2.47 10.73
C SER A 250 -14.26 -3.89 10.26
N LEU A 251 -13.75 -4.30 9.09
CA LEU A 251 -13.92 -5.66 8.60
C LEU A 251 -13.09 -6.66 9.40
N LEU A 252 -11.89 -6.26 9.84
CA LEU A 252 -11.04 -7.07 10.69
C LEU A 252 -11.69 -7.30 12.07
N GLU A 253 -12.22 -6.25 12.68
CA GLU A 253 -13.01 -6.31 13.93
C GLU A 253 -14.17 -7.29 13.81
N LYS A 254 -14.98 -7.14 12.76
CA LYS A 254 -16.10 -8.04 12.49
C LYS A 254 -15.66 -9.49 12.35
N ARG A 255 -14.54 -9.74 11.66
CA ARG A 255 -14.01 -11.09 11.45
C ARG A 255 -13.47 -11.72 12.73
N LEU A 256 -12.80 -10.93 13.56
CA LEU A 256 -12.17 -11.42 14.80
C LEU A 256 -13.10 -11.42 16.00
N GLY A 257 -14.24 -10.71 15.93
CA GLY A 257 -15.18 -10.57 17.03
C GLY A 257 -14.62 -9.78 18.23
N ARG A 258 -13.60 -8.94 18.01
CA ARG A 258 -12.95 -8.12 19.05
C ARG A 258 -12.47 -6.79 18.50
N ASP A 259 -12.30 -5.80 19.38
CA ASP A 259 -11.72 -4.50 19.05
C ASP A 259 -10.28 -4.67 18.54
N VAL A 260 -9.95 -4.03 17.40
CA VAL A 260 -8.64 -4.02 16.78
C VAL A 260 -8.05 -2.59 16.69
N SER A 261 -8.70 -1.61 17.28
CA SER A 261 -8.32 -0.19 17.16
C SER A 261 -6.88 0.07 17.61
N SER A 262 -6.45 -0.59 18.68
CA SER A 262 -5.08 -0.49 19.20
C SER A 262 -4.04 -1.10 18.26
N GLN A 263 -4.40 -2.16 17.52
CA GLN A 263 -3.51 -2.84 16.58
C GLN A 263 -3.44 -2.10 15.24
N CYS A 264 -4.59 -1.70 14.71
CA CYS A 264 -4.68 -0.95 13.47
C CYS A 264 -4.29 0.53 13.62
N ARG A 265 -4.30 1.06 14.86
CA ARG A 265 -4.04 2.48 15.15
C ARG A 265 -4.81 3.40 14.21
N VAL A 266 -6.13 3.18 14.13
CA VAL A 266 -6.99 3.96 13.25
C VAL A 266 -6.96 5.42 13.69
N LEU A 267 -6.44 6.27 12.82
CA LEU A 267 -6.39 7.70 13.04
C LEU A 267 -7.63 8.34 12.42
N GLU A 268 -8.41 9.05 13.25
CA GLU A 268 -9.40 9.99 12.73
C GLU A 268 -8.62 11.14 12.08
N ARG A 269 -8.77 11.27 10.79
CA ARG A 269 -8.22 12.44 10.08
C ARG A 269 -9.30 13.50 10.04
N GLU A 270 -9.07 14.63 10.72
CA GLU A 270 -9.87 15.82 10.51
C GLU A 270 -9.61 16.33 9.09
N ARG A 271 -10.48 15.95 8.19
CA ARG A 271 -10.46 16.45 6.81
C ARG A 271 -11.34 17.69 6.72
N ASN A 272 -10.90 18.75 7.38
CA ASN A 272 -11.54 20.05 7.25
C ASN A 272 -10.93 20.76 6.03
N ASN A 273 -11.74 21.00 5.03
CA ASN A 273 -11.42 21.72 3.80
C ASN A 273 -10.42 21.02 2.88
N VAL A 274 -10.97 20.45 1.93
CA VAL A 274 -10.30 19.71 0.90
C VAL A 274 -9.79 20.62 -0.17
N SER A 275 -8.57 21.00 -0.01
CA SER A 275 -7.70 21.19 -1.14
C SER A 275 -7.11 19.81 -1.45
N ASN A 276 -7.20 19.37 -2.70
CA ASN A 276 -6.47 18.19 -3.18
C ASN A 276 -4.96 18.38 -3.11
N ASN A 277 -4.53 19.61 -2.88
CA ASN A 277 -3.18 19.98 -2.52
C ASN A 277 -3.22 20.41 -1.06
N PRO A 278 -2.62 19.66 -0.13
CA PRO A 278 -2.37 20.16 1.20
C PRO A 278 -1.62 21.48 1.07
N THR A 279 -2.00 22.48 1.87
CA THR A 279 -1.21 23.71 1.91
C THR A 279 0.22 23.35 2.28
N TYR A 280 1.19 24.15 1.88
CA TYR A 280 2.60 23.97 2.22
C TYR A 280 2.80 23.68 3.72
N ASP A 281 2.07 24.37 4.59
CA ASP A 281 2.11 24.16 6.04
C ASP A 281 1.62 22.77 6.47
N VAL A 282 0.59 22.23 5.81
CA VAL A 282 0.10 20.87 6.07
C VAL A 282 1.11 19.83 5.60
N ALA A 283 1.67 20.03 4.42
CA ALA A 283 2.72 19.18 3.88
C ALA A 283 3.97 19.18 4.78
N GLN A 284 4.42 20.34 5.23
CA GLN A 284 5.53 20.43 6.20
C GLN A 284 5.24 19.67 7.49
N LYS A 285 4.05 19.84 8.06
CA LYS A 285 3.66 19.09 9.27
C LYS A 285 3.66 17.59 9.05
N MET A 286 3.20 17.11 7.88
CA MET A 286 3.24 15.69 7.53
C MET A 286 4.69 15.18 7.46
N VAL A 287 5.60 15.94 6.83
CA VAL A 287 7.03 15.61 6.78
C VAL A 287 7.66 15.61 8.17
N GLU A 288 7.35 16.61 9.00
CA GLU A 288 7.84 16.67 10.38
C GLU A 288 7.34 15.50 11.22
N GLU A 289 6.06 15.14 11.11
CA GLU A 289 5.50 13.95 11.78
C GLU A 289 6.18 12.66 11.30
N ALA A 290 6.38 12.52 9.99
CA ALA A 290 7.07 11.35 9.42
C ALA A 290 8.54 11.24 9.88
N ARG A 291 9.19 12.38 10.11
CA ARG A 291 10.58 12.47 10.61
C ARG A 291 10.72 12.30 12.12
N LYS A 292 9.64 12.39 12.89
CA LYS A 292 9.72 12.21 14.34
C LYS A 292 10.32 10.87 14.68
N PRO A 293 11.20 10.79 15.68
CA PRO A 293 11.73 9.52 16.16
C PRO A 293 10.58 8.58 16.52
N ARG A 294 10.53 7.45 15.87
CA ARG A 294 9.54 6.42 16.18
C ARG A 294 10.04 5.60 17.37
N ILE A 295 9.12 4.96 18.07
CA ILE A 295 9.45 4.07 19.17
C ILE A 295 10.43 3.02 18.66
N THR A 296 11.65 3.08 19.13
CA THR A 296 12.68 2.08 18.79
C THR A 296 12.37 0.76 19.46
N MET A 297 12.90 -0.34 18.93
CA MET A 297 12.78 -1.65 19.57
C MET A 297 13.33 -1.61 21.02
N GLN A 298 14.41 -0.86 21.26
CA GLN A 298 14.96 -0.66 22.60
C GLN A 298 13.98 0.06 23.53
N MET A 299 13.29 1.09 23.05
CA MET A 299 12.26 1.77 23.83
C MET A 299 11.08 0.85 24.10
N TRP A 300 10.66 0.08 23.09
CA TRP A 300 9.58 -0.89 23.24
C TRP A 300 9.92 -2.01 24.23
N ILE A 301 11.15 -2.53 24.18
CA ILE A 301 11.66 -3.53 25.15
C ILE A 301 11.70 -2.92 26.55
N ALA A 302 12.18 -1.69 26.70
CA ALA A 302 12.23 -0.98 27.97
C ALA A 302 10.82 -0.77 28.57
N ASP A 303 9.84 -0.40 27.75
CA ASP A 303 8.45 -0.26 28.18
C ASP A 303 7.81 -1.61 28.52
N SER A 304 8.08 -2.64 27.74
CA SER A 304 7.61 -4.01 28.02
C SER A 304 8.20 -4.56 29.34
N ALA A 305 9.47 -4.29 29.62
CA ALA A 305 10.11 -4.67 30.87
C ALA A 305 9.51 -3.92 32.08
N ARG A 306 9.08 -2.67 31.91
CA ARG A 306 8.36 -1.93 32.97
C ARG A 306 6.99 -2.52 33.24
N PHE A 307 6.27 -2.98 32.21
CA PHE A 307 4.97 -3.63 32.34
C PHE A 307 5.07 -4.98 33.08
N THR A 308 6.10 -5.78 32.78
CA THR A 308 6.34 -7.04 33.47
C THR A 308 6.75 -6.84 34.92
N ALA A 309 7.49 -5.78 35.24
CA ALA A 309 7.86 -5.45 36.62
C ALA A 309 6.69 -4.95 37.50
N SER A 310 5.63 -4.39 36.84
CA SER A 310 4.42 -3.93 37.55
C SER A 310 3.39 -5.03 37.82
N VAL A 311 3.59 -6.24 37.33
CA VAL A 311 2.70 -7.41 37.46
C VAL A 311 3.39 -8.51 38.27
N SER A 312 4.23 -8.17 39.24
CA SER A 312 4.70 -9.16 40.21
C SER A 312 3.55 -9.53 41.16
N PRO A 313 3.19 -10.80 41.28
CA PRO A 313 2.12 -11.20 42.20
C PRO A 313 2.62 -10.99 43.64
N GLY A 314 1.78 -10.28 44.45
CA GLY A 314 1.88 -10.25 45.85
C GLY A 314 1.44 -11.58 46.48
#